data_fa858cca1538f558ef7b7e4e4ab7eb53
#
_entry.id   fa858cca1538f558ef7b7e4e4ab7eb53
#
_cell.length_a   1.000
_cell.length_b   1.000
_cell.length_c   1.000
_cell.angle_alpha   90.00
_cell.angle_beta   90.00
_cell.angle_gamma   90.00
#
_symmetry.space_group_name_H-M   'P 1'
#
loop_
_entity.id
_entity.type
_entity.pdbx_description
1 polymer ?
#
loop_
_entity_poly.entity_id
_entity_poly.type
_entity_poly.pdbx_seq_one_letter_code
_entity_poly.pdbx_strand_id
1 'polypeptide(L)'
;TDVLAPACLSMDHPRYLAFVPNASTEAATAFDALLGASNIYGGSWMEGSGAVHAENQALRWIADLARLPEGAGGTFVSGGSIANLSALAVARHRWRSRWSGTARSGTALHGSPLVVLSSAAHSSIAAALSLLDLEPFVVPADVLGRFRPALVDAAVLDELAAMADRVIAVVATGGTTNTGGVDDLVGVAALAERLGAWFHVDAAYGGGALCSSTRRHLFDGIEHADSVVVDPHKWLFAPYDCAAIVYRDPAWARATFTQQAAYLDAVNNDGDWNPSDYAPHLSRRARGLPFWFF
;
A
#
# COMPACT_ATOMS: atom_id res chain seq x y z
N THR A 1 -9.26 -33.10 -3.52
CA THR A 1 -9.07 -32.71 -2.11
C THR A 1 -8.19 -33.69 -1.36
N ASP A 2 -8.36 -34.99 -1.54
CA ASP A 2 -7.66 -36.04 -0.74
C ASP A 2 -6.16 -36.17 -1.01
N VAL A 3 -5.66 -35.52 -2.05
CA VAL A 3 -4.24 -35.48 -2.42
C VAL A 3 -3.65 -34.10 -2.26
N LEU A 4 -4.29 -33.08 -2.83
CA LEU A 4 -3.74 -31.73 -2.87
C LEU A 4 -3.81 -31.02 -1.52
N ALA A 5 -4.95 -31.07 -0.83
CA ALA A 5 -5.08 -30.37 0.45
C ALA A 5 -4.13 -30.94 1.54
N PRO A 6 -3.97 -32.26 1.71
CA PRO A 6 -2.99 -32.81 2.67
C PRO A 6 -1.52 -32.50 2.33
N ALA A 7 -1.22 -32.14 1.07
CA ALA A 7 0.12 -31.74 0.67
C ALA A 7 0.43 -30.25 0.98
N CYS A 8 -0.55 -29.49 1.49
CA CYS A 8 -0.38 -28.09 1.88
C CYS A 8 -0.34 -27.96 3.40
N LEU A 9 0.37 -26.92 3.88
CA LEU A 9 0.29 -26.55 5.30
C LEU A 9 -1.06 -25.89 5.58
N SER A 10 -1.72 -26.31 6.66
CA SER A 10 -2.98 -25.74 7.12
C SER A 10 -2.70 -24.47 7.93
N MET A 11 -3.02 -23.32 7.37
CA MET A 11 -2.77 -22.01 8.02
C MET A 11 -3.70 -21.74 9.21
N ASP A 12 -4.82 -22.45 9.30
CA ASP A 12 -5.76 -22.42 10.42
C ASP A 12 -5.36 -23.36 11.58
N HIS A 13 -4.30 -24.16 11.41
CA HIS A 13 -3.83 -25.05 12.45
C HIS A 13 -3.26 -24.25 13.63
N PRO A 14 -3.64 -24.53 14.91
CA PRO A 14 -3.24 -23.73 16.08
C PRO A 14 -1.73 -23.73 16.37
N ARG A 15 -0.95 -24.58 15.72
CA ARG A 15 0.53 -24.60 15.78
C ARG A 15 1.19 -23.92 14.58
N TYR A 16 0.41 -23.31 13.68
CA TYR A 16 0.99 -22.57 12.57
C TYR A 16 1.43 -21.19 13.02
N LEU A 17 2.72 -21.03 13.26
CA LEU A 17 3.35 -19.81 13.78
C LEU A 17 4.33 -19.17 12.80
N ALA A 18 4.25 -19.56 11.52
CA ALA A 18 5.14 -19.07 10.48
C ALA A 18 4.44 -18.00 9.61
N PHE A 19 5.23 -17.11 9.02
CA PHE A 19 4.79 -16.01 8.16
C PHE A 19 3.84 -15.03 8.88
N VAL A 20 2.82 -14.53 8.32
CA VAL A 20 1.75 -13.76 8.98
C VAL A 20 0.42 -14.05 8.27
N PRO A 21 0.00 -15.31 8.21
CA PRO A 21 -1.27 -15.69 7.63
C PRO A 21 -2.41 -15.42 8.60
N ASN A 22 -3.63 -15.63 8.10
CA ASN A 22 -4.80 -15.76 8.95
C ASN A 22 -5.52 -17.11 8.70
N ALA A 23 -6.41 -17.46 9.63
CA ALA A 23 -7.54 -18.33 9.36
C ALA A 23 -8.71 -17.43 8.95
N SER A 24 -9.09 -17.42 7.68
CA SER A 24 -10.21 -16.59 7.21
C SER A 24 -11.51 -17.02 7.88
N THR A 25 -12.43 -16.07 8.08
CA THR A 25 -13.75 -16.38 8.64
C THR A 25 -14.54 -17.31 7.72
N GLU A 26 -15.41 -18.15 8.28
CA GLU A 26 -16.28 -19.03 7.49
C GLU A 26 -17.16 -18.24 6.53
N ALA A 27 -17.70 -17.10 6.99
CA ALA A 27 -18.54 -16.23 6.17
C ALA A 27 -17.76 -15.67 4.96
N ALA A 28 -16.54 -15.15 5.17
CA ALA A 28 -15.70 -14.63 4.09
C ALA A 28 -15.30 -15.73 3.10
N THR A 29 -15.00 -16.93 3.60
CA THR A 29 -14.63 -18.09 2.76
C THR A 29 -15.81 -18.56 1.92
N ALA A 30 -17.02 -18.65 2.50
CA ALA A 30 -18.22 -19.00 1.75
C ALA A 30 -18.55 -17.95 0.68
N PHE A 31 -18.41 -16.67 1.02
CA PHE A 31 -18.63 -15.59 0.05
C PHE A 31 -17.58 -15.57 -1.06
N ASP A 32 -16.32 -15.90 -0.77
CA ASP A 32 -15.28 -16.02 -1.79
C ASP A 32 -15.57 -17.13 -2.80
N ALA A 33 -16.14 -18.25 -2.35
CA ALA A 33 -16.60 -19.32 -3.24
C ALA A 33 -17.73 -18.84 -4.18
N LEU A 34 -18.67 -18.05 -3.67
CA LEU A 34 -19.73 -17.43 -4.49
C LEU A 34 -19.16 -16.44 -5.49
N LEU A 35 -18.21 -15.60 -5.05
CA LEU A 35 -17.51 -14.66 -5.93
C LEU A 35 -16.77 -15.38 -7.04
N GLY A 36 -16.07 -16.49 -6.73
CA GLY A 36 -15.42 -17.31 -7.73
C GLY A 36 -16.39 -17.90 -8.76
N ALA A 37 -17.54 -18.40 -8.30
CA ALA A 37 -18.58 -18.94 -9.18
C ALA A 37 -19.26 -17.86 -10.05
N SER A 38 -19.38 -16.62 -9.54
CA SER A 38 -20.01 -15.49 -10.26
C SER A 38 -19.09 -14.89 -11.32
N ASN A 39 -17.79 -15.10 -11.24
CA ASN A 39 -16.78 -14.61 -12.19
C ASN A 39 -16.91 -13.10 -12.52
N ILE A 40 -17.16 -12.27 -11.51
CA ILE A 40 -17.38 -10.82 -11.67
C ILE A 40 -16.04 -10.16 -12.07
N TYR A 41 -16.07 -9.38 -13.15
CA TYR A 41 -14.97 -8.50 -13.51
C TYR A 41 -14.98 -7.27 -12.60
N GLY A 42 -13.87 -7.05 -11.88
CA GLY A 42 -13.76 -5.98 -10.91
C GLY A 42 -12.86 -4.81 -11.35
N GLY A 43 -12.56 -4.68 -12.64
CA GLY A 43 -11.61 -3.69 -13.16
C GLY A 43 -12.23 -2.32 -13.49
N SER A 44 -13.51 -2.28 -13.84
CA SER A 44 -14.22 -1.05 -14.20
C SER A 44 -15.58 -0.95 -13.53
N TRP A 45 -16.06 0.28 -13.38
CA TRP A 45 -17.41 0.57 -12.91
C TRP A 45 -18.45 0.05 -13.91
N MET A 46 -18.23 0.28 -15.19
CA MET A 46 -19.20 -0.09 -16.24
C MET A 46 -19.53 -1.58 -16.22
N GLU A 47 -18.55 -2.45 -15.97
CA GLU A 47 -18.75 -3.91 -15.99
C GLU A 47 -19.08 -4.50 -14.62
N GLY A 48 -18.68 -3.85 -13.54
CA GLY A 48 -18.78 -4.39 -12.18
C GLY A 48 -19.24 -3.39 -11.12
N SER A 49 -20.15 -2.45 -11.46
CA SER A 49 -20.54 -1.34 -10.58
C SER A 49 -20.90 -1.75 -9.15
N GLY A 50 -21.66 -2.83 -8.97
CA GLY A 50 -22.01 -3.33 -7.64
C GLY A 50 -20.80 -3.81 -6.85
N ALA A 51 -19.87 -4.49 -7.50
CA ALA A 51 -18.63 -4.96 -6.87
C ALA A 51 -17.69 -3.78 -6.55
N VAL A 52 -17.56 -2.84 -7.49
CA VAL A 52 -16.74 -1.63 -7.30
C VAL A 52 -17.30 -0.75 -6.18
N HIS A 53 -18.63 -0.59 -6.11
CA HIS A 53 -19.28 0.13 -5.02
C HIS A 53 -18.96 -0.48 -3.65
N ALA A 54 -19.11 -1.79 -3.51
CA ALA A 54 -18.82 -2.49 -2.26
C ALA A 54 -17.32 -2.41 -1.87
N GLU A 55 -16.42 -2.59 -2.84
CA GLU A 55 -14.98 -2.41 -2.61
C GLU A 55 -14.65 -0.98 -2.17
N ASN A 56 -15.26 0.04 -2.79
CA ASN A 56 -15.05 1.45 -2.40
C ASN A 56 -15.55 1.73 -0.97
N GLN A 57 -16.66 1.12 -0.53
CA GLN A 57 -17.10 1.19 0.86
C GLN A 57 -16.05 0.58 1.81
N ALA A 58 -15.53 -0.61 1.48
CA ALA A 58 -14.50 -1.27 2.29
C ALA A 58 -13.19 -0.45 2.34
N LEU A 59 -12.78 0.15 1.22
CA LEU A 59 -11.64 1.08 1.18
C LEU A 59 -11.90 2.33 2.02
N ARG A 60 -13.14 2.85 2.03
CA ARG A 60 -13.52 3.98 2.88
C ARG A 60 -13.39 3.63 4.36
N TRP A 61 -13.82 2.44 4.81
CA TRP A 61 -13.62 2.00 6.19
C TRP A 61 -12.13 2.01 6.59
N ILE A 62 -11.25 1.50 5.73
CA ILE A 62 -9.79 1.52 5.98
C ILE A 62 -9.28 2.97 6.04
N ALA A 63 -9.71 3.84 5.12
CA ALA A 63 -9.33 5.24 5.09
C ALA A 63 -9.78 5.99 6.35
N ASP A 64 -11.01 5.74 6.83
CA ASP A 64 -11.56 6.33 8.06
C ASP A 64 -10.81 5.85 9.30
N LEU A 65 -10.47 4.55 9.36
CA LEU A 65 -9.62 4.01 10.43
C LEU A 65 -8.24 4.68 10.45
N ALA A 66 -7.66 4.96 9.30
CA ALA A 66 -6.40 5.70 9.16
C ALA A 66 -6.56 7.22 9.26
N ARG A 67 -7.79 7.74 9.47
CA ARG A 67 -8.10 9.18 9.52
C ARG A 67 -7.67 9.95 8.27
N LEU A 68 -7.66 9.30 7.12
CA LEU A 68 -7.39 9.96 5.85
C LEU A 68 -8.57 10.85 5.43
N PRO A 69 -8.36 11.88 4.61
CA PRO A 69 -9.42 12.81 4.20
C PRO A 69 -10.55 12.10 3.43
N GLU A 70 -11.71 12.74 3.33
CA GLU A 70 -12.91 12.20 2.66
C GLU A 70 -12.64 11.79 1.21
N GLY A 71 -11.79 12.55 0.49
CA GLY A 71 -11.41 12.24 -0.89
C GLY A 71 -10.40 11.09 -1.05
N ALA A 72 -9.90 10.50 0.05
CA ALA A 72 -8.97 9.38 -0.04
C ALA A 72 -9.64 8.12 -0.59
N GLY A 73 -8.89 7.36 -1.39
CA GLY A 73 -9.39 6.13 -2.00
C GLY A 73 -8.29 5.37 -2.72
N GLY A 74 -8.62 4.26 -3.33
CA GLY A 74 -7.62 3.40 -3.96
C GLY A 74 -8.22 2.16 -4.59
N THR A 75 -7.57 1.01 -4.41
CA THR A 75 -8.06 -0.26 -4.95
C THR A 75 -7.56 -1.44 -4.12
N PHE A 76 -8.22 -2.60 -4.30
CA PHE A 76 -7.70 -3.88 -3.81
C PHE A 76 -6.77 -4.53 -4.83
N VAL A 77 -5.64 -5.04 -4.36
CA VAL A 77 -4.61 -5.73 -5.15
C VAL A 77 -4.32 -7.12 -4.57
N SER A 78 -3.49 -7.90 -5.24
CA SER A 78 -3.19 -9.29 -4.86
C SER A 78 -2.35 -9.45 -3.58
N GLY A 79 -1.79 -8.40 -3.05
CA GLY A 79 -0.97 -8.49 -1.82
C GLY A 79 -0.20 -7.21 -1.56
N GLY A 80 0.31 -7.06 -0.32
CA GLY A 80 1.09 -5.91 0.10
C GLY A 80 2.28 -5.60 -0.81
N SER A 81 2.87 -6.61 -1.45
CA SER A 81 3.98 -6.40 -2.39
C SER A 81 3.56 -5.58 -3.62
N ILE A 82 2.40 -5.87 -4.20
CA ILE A 82 1.85 -5.09 -5.32
C ILE A 82 1.36 -3.73 -4.84
N ALA A 83 0.79 -3.66 -3.63
CA ALA A 83 0.38 -2.40 -3.02
C ALA A 83 1.59 -1.46 -2.81
N ASN A 84 2.69 -1.96 -2.25
CA ASN A 84 3.94 -1.22 -2.06
C ASN A 84 4.56 -0.77 -3.40
N LEU A 85 4.60 -1.66 -4.39
CA LEU A 85 5.04 -1.32 -5.75
C LEU A 85 4.19 -0.19 -6.34
N SER A 86 2.87 -0.28 -6.19
CA SER A 86 1.92 0.74 -6.68
C SER A 86 2.18 2.10 -6.01
N ALA A 87 2.31 2.14 -4.69
CA ALA A 87 2.60 3.36 -3.94
C ALA A 87 3.89 4.04 -4.40
N LEU A 88 4.98 3.26 -4.55
CA LEU A 88 6.28 3.77 -4.97
C LEU A 88 6.29 4.20 -6.45
N ALA A 89 5.51 3.55 -7.32
CA ALA A 89 5.32 3.98 -8.71
C ALA A 89 4.62 5.35 -8.76
N VAL A 90 3.59 5.57 -7.93
CA VAL A 90 2.89 6.85 -7.81
C VAL A 90 3.82 7.93 -7.26
N ALA A 91 4.58 7.62 -6.20
CA ALA A 91 5.57 8.55 -5.64
C ALA A 91 6.61 8.98 -6.69
N ARG A 92 7.12 8.01 -7.49
CA ARG A 92 8.04 8.28 -8.60
C ARG A 92 7.40 9.16 -9.69
N HIS A 93 6.14 8.90 -10.04
CA HIS A 93 5.40 9.69 -11.01
C HIS A 93 5.24 11.14 -10.53
N ARG A 94 4.77 11.35 -9.28
CA ARG A 94 4.64 12.67 -8.65
C ARG A 94 5.98 13.42 -8.61
N TRP A 95 7.06 12.74 -8.26
CA TRP A 95 8.39 13.35 -8.24
C TRP A 95 8.83 13.77 -9.65
N ARG A 96 8.66 12.92 -10.67
CA ARG A 96 8.98 13.26 -12.06
C ARG A 96 8.16 14.45 -12.59
N SER A 97 6.88 14.55 -12.22
CA SER A 97 6.00 15.63 -12.68
C SER A 97 6.46 17.02 -12.21
N ARG A 98 7.18 17.12 -11.09
CA ARG A 98 7.75 18.39 -10.61
C ARG A 98 8.80 18.98 -11.58
N TRP A 99 9.41 18.14 -12.38
CA TRP A 99 10.48 18.52 -13.30
C TRP A 99 10.02 18.62 -14.76
N SER A 100 8.83 18.13 -15.08
CA SER A 100 8.24 18.25 -16.40
C SER A 100 7.79 19.71 -16.64
N GLY A 101 8.45 20.40 -17.57
CA GLY A 101 8.13 21.81 -17.92
C GLY A 101 9.08 22.87 -17.39
N THR A 102 10.09 22.50 -16.61
CA THR A 102 11.17 23.41 -16.26
C THR A 102 12.33 23.27 -17.26
N ALA A 103 13.08 24.35 -17.53
CA ALA A 103 14.29 24.35 -18.38
C ALA A 103 15.40 23.38 -17.91
N ARG A 104 15.15 22.62 -16.84
CA ARG A 104 15.99 21.54 -16.31
C ARG A 104 15.84 20.20 -17.03
N SER A 105 15.03 20.10 -18.09
CA SER A 105 14.96 18.88 -18.93
C SER A 105 16.30 18.51 -19.60
N GLY A 106 17.32 19.36 -19.50
CA GLY A 106 18.68 19.11 -19.99
C GLY A 106 19.75 18.99 -18.92
N THR A 107 19.46 19.27 -17.64
CA THR A 107 20.37 18.96 -16.54
C THR A 107 20.04 17.57 -16.02
N ALA A 108 20.89 16.59 -16.31
CA ALA A 108 20.82 15.28 -15.67
C ALA A 108 20.66 15.50 -14.17
N LEU A 109 19.57 14.98 -13.58
CA LEU A 109 19.46 14.88 -12.14
C LEU A 109 20.73 14.18 -11.65
N HIS A 110 21.51 14.82 -10.78
CA HIS A 110 22.73 14.24 -10.29
C HIS A 110 22.39 13.05 -9.38
N GLY A 111 22.35 11.85 -9.96
CA GLY A 111 22.11 10.57 -9.28
C GLY A 111 20.67 10.05 -9.40
N SER A 112 20.50 8.77 -9.03
CA SER A 112 19.23 8.06 -9.06
C SER A 112 18.27 8.59 -7.98
N PRO A 113 16.94 8.49 -8.18
CA PRO A 113 15.97 8.84 -7.16
C PRO A 113 16.04 7.88 -5.97
N LEU A 114 15.86 8.43 -4.77
CA LEU A 114 16.06 7.77 -3.48
C LEU A 114 14.74 7.48 -2.77
N VAL A 115 14.68 6.36 -2.08
CA VAL A 115 13.63 6.05 -1.10
C VAL A 115 14.27 5.80 0.25
N VAL A 116 13.83 6.55 1.25
CA VAL A 116 14.27 6.39 2.65
C VAL A 116 13.44 5.31 3.30
N LEU A 117 14.09 4.35 3.93
CA LEU A 117 13.45 3.22 4.62
C LEU A 117 14.31 2.73 5.79
N SER A 118 13.70 2.07 6.76
CA SER A 118 14.48 1.44 7.83
C SER A 118 15.04 0.08 7.41
N SER A 119 16.08 -0.36 8.12
CA SER A 119 16.67 -1.71 7.95
C SER A 119 15.68 -2.85 8.28
N ALA A 120 14.54 -2.55 8.92
CA ALA A 120 13.48 -3.51 9.24
C ALA A 120 12.30 -3.48 8.25
N ALA A 121 12.36 -2.67 7.19
CA ALA A 121 11.34 -2.62 6.15
C ALA A 121 11.17 -3.99 5.47
N HIS A 122 9.94 -4.31 5.05
CA HIS A 122 9.65 -5.58 4.41
C HIS A 122 10.39 -5.71 3.06
N SER A 123 10.82 -6.93 2.73
CA SER A 123 11.57 -7.23 1.49
C SER A 123 10.87 -6.81 0.20
N SER A 124 9.54 -6.70 0.19
CA SER A 124 8.77 -6.21 -0.97
C SER A 124 9.13 -4.76 -1.33
N ILE A 125 9.57 -3.95 -0.36
CA ILE A 125 10.04 -2.59 -0.66
C ILE A 125 11.32 -2.68 -1.51
N ALA A 126 12.31 -3.46 -1.09
CA ALA A 126 13.54 -3.65 -1.87
C ALA A 126 13.26 -4.20 -3.29
N ALA A 127 12.32 -5.16 -3.40
CA ALA A 127 11.89 -5.68 -4.70
C ALA A 127 11.24 -4.58 -5.58
N ALA A 128 10.37 -3.75 -5.00
CA ALA A 128 9.77 -2.63 -5.71
C ALA A 128 10.80 -1.59 -6.15
N LEU A 129 11.80 -1.29 -5.31
CA LEU A 129 12.89 -0.38 -5.66
C LEU A 129 13.66 -0.89 -6.88
N SER A 130 14.02 -2.18 -6.89
CA SER A 130 14.70 -2.80 -8.02
C SER A 130 13.88 -2.73 -9.32
N LEU A 131 12.57 -2.98 -9.25
CA LEU A 131 11.69 -2.93 -10.41
C LEU A 131 11.48 -1.50 -10.95
N LEU A 132 11.62 -0.51 -10.09
CA LEU A 132 11.37 0.90 -10.42
C LEU A 132 12.65 1.70 -10.67
N ASP A 133 13.83 1.07 -10.67
CA ASP A 133 15.14 1.76 -10.77
C ASP A 133 15.30 2.87 -9.71
N LEU A 134 14.99 2.54 -8.46
CA LEU A 134 15.10 3.42 -7.31
C LEU A 134 16.20 2.94 -6.37
N GLU A 135 16.93 3.85 -5.76
CA GLU A 135 17.98 3.52 -4.80
C GLU A 135 17.47 3.60 -3.36
N PRO A 136 17.78 2.61 -2.50
CA PRO A 136 17.46 2.69 -1.08
C PRO A 136 18.42 3.63 -0.35
N PHE A 137 17.89 4.48 0.53
CA PHE A 137 18.62 5.11 1.60
C PHE A 137 18.20 4.47 2.92
N VAL A 138 19.00 3.55 3.41
CA VAL A 138 18.63 2.72 4.56
C VAL A 138 19.09 3.37 5.86
N VAL A 139 18.16 3.62 6.78
CA VAL A 139 18.45 4.07 8.14
C VAL A 139 18.37 2.90 9.13
N PRO A 140 19.17 2.90 10.20
CA PRO A 140 19.10 1.86 11.23
C PRO A 140 17.74 1.86 11.93
N ALA A 141 17.18 0.68 12.16
CA ALA A 141 16.06 0.50 13.08
C ALA A 141 16.56 0.47 14.54
N ASP A 142 15.69 0.80 15.50
CA ASP A 142 15.98 0.63 16.92
C ASP A 142 16.02 -0.87 17.31
N VAL A 143 16.32 -1.14 18.57
CA VAL A 143 16.41 -2.52 19.10
C VAL A 143 15.08 -3.30 19.02
N LEU A 144 13.98 -2.63 18.80
CA LEU A 144 12.66 -3.23 18.59
C LEU A 144 12.28 -3.30 17.11
N GLY A 145 13.21 -2.96 16.21
CA GLY A 145 12.98 -2.98 14.76
C GLY A 145 12.14 -1.79 14.24
N ARG A 146 12.15 -0.63 14.92
CA ARG A 146 11.32 0.52 14.55
C ARG A 146 12.16 1.65 13.96
N PHE A 147 11.64 2.31 12.96
CA PHE A 147 12.17 3.57 12.44
C PHE A 147 11.77 4.73 13.37
N ARG A 148 12.76 5.36 13.97
CA ARG A 148 12.58 6.51 14.86
C ARG A 148 13.53 7.62 14.43
N PRO A 149 13.09 8.63 13.65
CA PRO A 149 13.96 9.70 13.16
C PRO A 149 14.74 10.43 14.24
N ALA A 150 14.15 10.57 15.43
CA ALA A 150 14.80 11.20 16.59
C ALA A 150 16.04 10.41 17.11
N LEU A 151 16.20 9.16 16.73
CA LEU A 151 17.36 8.30 17.08
C LEU A 151 18.35 8.13 15.93
N VAL A 152 18.08 8.71 14.76
CA VAL A 152 19.01 8.71 13.64
C VAL A 152 20.08 9.77 13.88
N ASP A 153 21.34 9.44 13.58
CA ASP A 153 22.45 10.37 13.71
C ASP A 153 22.21 11.66 12.92
N ALA A 154 22.51 12.80 13.54
CA ALA A 154 22.30 14.10 12.92
C ALA A 154 23.07 14.24 11.60
N ALA A 155 24.28 13.68 11.49
CA ALA A 155 25.07 13.71 10.27
C ALA A 155 24.38 12.96 9.11
N VAL A 156 23.66 11.85 9.40
CA VAL A 156 22.88 11.09 8.42
C VAL A 156 21.68 11.91 7.97
N LEU A 157 21.00 12.62 8.90
CA LEU A 157 19.89 13.50 8.56
C LEU A 157 20.34 14.72 7.73
N ASP A 158 21.53 15.26 7.99
CA ASP A 158 22.11 16.36 7.21
C ASP A 158 22.50 15.88 5.80
N GLU A 159 23.09 14.69 5.67
CA GLU A 159 23.37 14.06 4.38
C GLU A 159 22.07 13.89 3.57
N LEU A 160 21.03 13.38 4.21
CA LEU A 160 19.73 13.18 3.58
C LEU A 160 19.10 14.50 3.14
N ALA A 161 19.20 15.55 3.97
CA ALA A 161 18.72 16.89 3.64
C ALA A 161 19.46 17.49 2.44
N ALA A 162 20.76 17.24 2.31
CA ALA A 162 21.53 17.67 1.15
C ALA A 162 21.11 16.97 -0.17
N MET A 163 20.45 15.81 -0.06
CA MET A 163 19.93 15.03 -1.20
C MET A 163 18.42 15.14 -1.36
N ALA A 164 17.74 16.07 -0.68
CA ALA A 164 16.26 16.15 -0.62
C ALA A 164 15.61 16.15 -2.02
N ASP A 165 16.20 16.81 -3.01
CA ASP A 165 15.70 16.85 -4.39
C ASP A 165 15.63 15.45 -5.06
N ARG A 166 16.41 14.49 -4.59
CA ARG A 166 16.42 13.10 -5.06
C ARG A 166 15.46 12.20 -4.29
N VAL A 167 15.07 12.59 -3.06
CA VAL A 167 14.20 11.77 -2.21
C VAL A 167 12.78 11.82 -2.74
N ILE A 168 12.30 10.68 -3.23
CA ILE A 168 10.93 10.58 -3.78
C ILE A 168 9.92 10.13 -2.73
N ALA A 169 10.36 9.28 -1.78
CA ALA A 169 9.50 8.75 -0.74
C ALA A 169 10.28 8.47 0.55
N VAL A 170 9.55 8.55 1.67
CA VAL A 170 9.95 7.99 2.97
C VAL A 170 8.95 6.91 3.33
N VAL A 171 9.44 5.70 3.60
CA VAL A 171 8.61 4.52 3.93
C VAL A 171 8.70 4.26 5.43
N ALA A 172 7.53 4.25 6.09
CA ALA A 172 7.38 3.74 7.45
C ALA A 172 6.64 2.41 7.46
N THR A 173 6.87 1.60 8.48
CA THR A 173 6.22 0.31 8.68
C THR A 173 5.24 0.38 9.86
N GLY A 174 3.97 0.10 9.60
CA GLY A 174 2.92 -0.02 10.58
C GLY A 174 2.76 -1.47 11.05
N GLY A 175 3.78 -2.04 11.68
CA GLY A 175 3.84 -3.43 12.13
C GLY A 175 4.83 -4.27 11.33
N THR A 176 6.10 -4.30 11.78
CA THR A 176 7.16 -5.07 11.12
C THR A 176 6.90 -6.56 11.17
N THR A 177 7.28 -7.29 10.12
CA THR A 177 7.06 -8.74 9.98
C THR A 177 7.68 -9.55 11.12
N ASN A 178 8.86 -9.16 11.61
CA ASN A 178 9.60 -9.95 12.58
C ASN A 178 9.21 -9.67 14.03
N THR A 179 8.79 -8.44 14.36
CA THR A 179 8.55 -8.00 15.75
C THR A 179 7.18 -7.39 15.98
N GLY A 180 6.41 -7.09 14.92
CA GLY A 180 5.16 -6.34 15.02
C GLY A 180 5.35 -4.87 15.41
N GLY A 181 6.60 -4.37 15.43
CA GLY A 181 6.93 -3.00 15.81
C GLY A 181 6.29 -1.98 14.84
N VAL A 182 5.69 -0.94 15.40
CA VAL A 182 5.18 0.21 14.62
C VAL A 182 6.20 1.34 14.70
N ASP A 183 6.58 1.89 13.56
CA ASP A 183 7.51 3.01 13.45
C ASP A 183 6.93 4.27 14.12
N ASP A 184 7.78 5.25 14.41
CA ASP A 184 7.36 6.59 14.86
C ASP A 184 6.75 7.35 13.67
N LEU A 185 5.47 7.10 13.39
CA LEU A 185 4.80 7.64 12.20
C LEU A 185 4.75 9.18 12.23
N VAL A 186 4.61 9.80 13.40
CA VAL A 186 4.66 11.27 13.54
C VAL A 186 6.02 11.81 13.14
N GLY A 187 7.10 11.21 13.66
CA GLY A 187 8.47 11.61 13.33
C GLY A 187 8.81 11.36 11.86
N VAL A 188 8.35 10.22 11.30
CA VAL A 188 8.60 9.91 9.89
C VAL A 188 7.79 10.82 8.96
N ALA A 189 6.54 11.17 9.31
CA ALA A 189 5.75 12.15 8.57
C ALA A 189 6.45 13.52 8.51
N ALA A 190 6.95 14.01 9.66
CA ALA A 190 7.69 15.26 9.72
C ALA A 190 9.00 15.22 8.90
N LEU A 191 9.69 14.08 8.86
CA LEU A 191 10.84 13.88 8.00
C LEU A 191 10.47 13.95 6.52
N ALA A 192 9.40 13.25 6.12
CA ALA A 192 8.92 13.25 4.75
C ALA A 192 8.49 14.66 4.29
N GLU A 193 7.78 15.40 5.13
CA GLU A 193 7.38 16.78 4.87
C GLU A 193 8.60 17.69 4.66
N ARG A 194 9.59 17.61 5.55
CA ARG A 194 10.85 18.39 5.45
C ARG A 194 11.62 18.12 4.17
N LEU A 195 11.59 16.87 3.67
CA LEU A 195 12.22 16.46 2.42
C LEU A 195 11.34 16.74 1.19
N GLY A 196 10.08 17.13 1.38
CA GLY A 196 9.10 17.25 0.31
C GLY A 196 8.79 15.91 -0.37
N ALA A 197 9.05 14.80 0.29
CA ALA A 197 8.91 13.44 -0.19
C ALA A 197 7.49 12.88 0.02
N TRP A 198 7.15 11.82 -0.71
CA TRP A 198 5.94 11.02 -0.49
C TRP A 198 6.04 10.25 0.82
N PHE A 199 5.07 10.37 1.70
CA PHE A 199 5.00 9.58 2.92
C PHE A 199 4.16 8.31 2.68
N HIS A 200 4.82 7.16 2.68
CA HIS A 200 4.19 5.85 2.52
C HIS A 200 4.21 5.05 3.81
N VAL A 201 3.06 4.50 4.21
CA VAL A 201 2.96 3.62 5.38
C VAL A 201 2.61 2.20 4.93
N ASP A 202 3.57 1.30 5.06
CA ASP A 202 3.35 -0.15 4.93
C ASP A 202 2.77 -0.70 6.24
N ALA A 203 1.46 -0.70 6.35
CA ALA A 203 0.71 -1.30 7.44
C ALA A 203 0.06 -2.64 7.03
N ALA A 204 0.65 -3.34 6.05
CA ALA A 204 0.11 -4.59 5.51
C ALA A 204 -0.26 -5.59 6.61
N TYR A 205 0.59 -5.75 7.62
CA TYR A 205 0.29 -6.60 8.77
C TYR A 205 -0.45 -5.83 9.87
N GLY A 206 0.15 -4.78 10.41
CA GLY A 206 -0.34 -4.13 11.62
C GLY A 206 -1.57 -3.26 11.42
N GLY A 207 -1.98 -2.98 10.18
CA GLY A 207 -3.17 -2.17 9.87
C GLY A 207 -4.46 -2.70 10.51
N GLY A 208 -4.57 -4.01 10.78
CA GLY A 208 -5.67 -4.57 11.55
C GLY A 208 -5.80 -4.00 12.97
N ALA A 209 -4.70 -3.54 13.58
CA ALA A 209 -4.73 -2.93 14.90
C ALA A 209 -5.36 -1.54 14.93
N LEU A 210 -5.60 -0.90 13.78
CA LEU A 210 -6.39 0.33 13.68
C LEU A 210 -7.83 0.15 14.22
N CYS A 211 -8.35 -1.08 14.20
CA CYS A 211 -9.65 -1.42 14.79
C CYS A 211 -9.62 -1.49 16.32
N SER A 212 -8.44 -1.51 16.94
CA SER A 212 -8.30 -1.68 18.39
C SER A 212 -8.41 -0.35 19.12
N SER A 213 -9.36 -0.22 20.04
CA SER A 213 -9.51 0.96 20.90
C SER A 213 -8.30 1.20 21.82
N THR A 214 -7.55 0.13 22.16
CA THR A 214 -6.40 0.19 23.08
C THR A 214 -5.05 0.29 22.38
N ARG A 215 -4.96 -0.02 21.09
CA ARG A 215 -3.68 -0.05 20.35
C ARG A 215 -3.61 0.96 19.19
N ARG A 216 -4.74 1.55 18.80
CA ARG A 216 -4.80 2.51 17.70
C ARG A 216 -3.81 3.68 17.86
N HIS A 217 -3.55 4.14 19.08
CA HIS A 217 -2.62 5.23 19.35
C HIS A 217 -1.19 4.97 18.87
N LEU A 218 -0.80 3.70 18.67
CA LEU A 218 0.50 3.35 18.09
C LEU A 218 0.64 3.82 16.64
N PHE A 219 -0.46 4.11 15.98
CA PHE A 219 -0.53 4.57 14.59
C PHE A 219 -0.78 6.08 14.47
N ASP A 220 -0.65 6.85 15.55
CA ASP A 220 -0.75 8.31 15.46
C ASP A 220 0.33 8.83 14.50
N GLY A 221 -0.08 9.69 13.55
CA GLY A 221 0.74 10.13 12.42
C GLY A 221 0.40 9.44 11.08
N ILE A 222 -0.34 8.32 11.07
CA ILE A 222 -0.77 7.64 9.84
C ILE A 222 -1.67 8.55 8.99
N GLU A 223 -2.42 9.44 9.63
CA GLU A 223 -3.28 10.43 8.99
C GLU A 223 -2.53 11.40 8.09
N HIS A 224 -1.21 11.48 8.18
CA HIS A 224 -0.37 12.31 7.31
C HIS A 224 0.14 11.55 6.08
N ALA A 225 -0.06 10.23 6.00
CA ALA A 225 0.41 9.42 4.89
C ALA A 225 -0.19 9.85 3.54
N ASP A 226 0.62 9.90 2.50
CA ASP A 226 0.18 10.04 1.11
C ASP A 226 -0.39 8.70 0.58
N SER A 227 0.08 7.57 1.11
CA SER A 227 -0.47 6.25 0.82
C SER A 227 -0.31 5.29 2.00
N VAL A 228 -1.30 4.41 2.17
CA VAL A 228 -1.34 3.38 3.22
C VAL A 228 -1.66 2.03 2.60
N VAL A 229 -0.93 1.00 2.99
CA VAL A 229 -1.20 -0.40 2.65
C VAL A 229 -1.76 -1.13 3.86
N VAL A 230 -2.83 -1.88 3.67
CA VAL A 230 -3.39 -2.81 4.66
C VAL A 230 -3.75 -4.11 3.94
N ASP A 231 -3.37 -5.26 4.49
CA ASP A 231 -3.71 -6.56 3.92
C ASP A 231 -4.84 -7.23 4.73
N PRO A 232 -6.12 -7.10 4.29
CA PRO A 232 -7.21 -7.82 4.94
C PRO A 232 -7.00 -9.33 5.04
N HIS A 233 -6.29 -9.93 4.08
CA HIS A 233 -5.94 -11.34 4.13
C HIS A 233 -4.87 -11.70 5.19
N LYS A 234 -4.42 -10.72 5.99
CA LYS A 234 -3.58 -10.94 7.18
C LYS A 234 -4.44 -10.79 8.44
N TRP A 235 -4.34 -9.71 9.14
CA TRP A 235 -4.98 -9.55 10.46
C TRP A 235 -6.43 -9.04 10.43
N LEU A 236 -7.05 -8.99 9.26
CA LEU A 236 -8.48 -8.71 9.08
C LEU A 236 -9.24 -9.93 8.52
N PHE A 237 -8.67 -11.12 8.61
CA PHE A 237 -9.29 -12.44 8.42
C PHE A 237 -10.05 -12.65 7.09
N ALA A 238 -9.71 -11.90 6.04
CA ALA A 238 -10.19 -12.16 4.69
C ALA A 238 -9.42 -13.33 4.06
N PRO A 239 -10.01 -14.10 3.14
CA PRO A 239 -9.27 -15.11 2.38
C PRO A 239 -8.27 -14.46 1.41
N TYR A 240 -7.24 -15.24 1.01
CA TYR A 240 -6.32 -14.84 -0.06
C TYR A 240 -7.06 -14.74 -1.41
N ASP A 241 -6.72 -13.77 -2.24
CA ASP A 241 -5.75 -12.70 -2.00
C ASP A 241 -6.48 -11.35 -1.87
N CYS A 242 -6.20 -10.60 -0.84
CA CYS A 242 -6.87 -9.33 -0.57
C CYS A 242 -5.92 -8.37 0.16
N ALA A 243 -5.41 -7.35 -0.53
CA ALA A 243 -4.63 -6.26 0.00
C ALA A 243 -5.20 -4.92 -0.47
N ALA A 244 -5.30 -3.94 0.39
CA ALA A 244 -5.76 -2.60 0.06
C ALA A 244 -4.58 -1.64 -0.09
N ILE A 245 -4.57 -0.86 -1.15
CA ILE A 245 -3.78 0.37 -1.26
C ILE A 245 -4.74 1.57 -1.25
N VAL A 246 -4.53 2.48 -0.32
CA VAL A 246 -5.31 3.72 -0.19
C VAL A 246 -4.39 4.90 -0.36
N TYR A 247 -4.74 5.82 -1.24
CA TYR A 247 -4.05 7.07 -1.49
C TYR A 247 -4.82 8.22 -0.83
N ARG A 248 -4.09 9.15 -0.21
CA ARG A 248 -4.66 10.42 0.29
C ARG A 248 -5.30 11.23 -0.83
N ASP A 249 -4.60 11.35 -1.95
CA ASP A 249 -5.06 11.97 -3.20
C ASP A 249 -4.96 10.94 -4.34
N PRO A 250 -6.06 10.25 -4.66
CA PRO A 250 -6.08 9.21 -5.67
C PRO A 250 -5.85 9.73 -7.10
N ALA A 251 -5.90 11.04 -7.33
CA ALA A 251 -5.63 11.62 -8.65
C ALA A 251 -4.20 11.29 -9.13
N TRP A 252 -3.23 11.20 -8.21
CA TRP A 252 -1.87 10.79 -8.54
C TRP A 252 -1.77 9.34 -9.02
N ALA A 253 -2.53 8.43 -8.41
CA ALA A 253 -2.59 7.05 -8.85
C ALA A 253 -3.27 6.94 -10.22
N ARG A 254 -4.39 7.63 -10.42
CA ARG A 254 -5.08 7.71 -11.71
C ARG A 254 -4.14 8.23 -12.81
N ALA A 255 -3.40 9.31 -12.56
CA ALA A 255 -2.42 9.85 -13.50
C ALA A 255 -1.27 8.87 -13.80
N THR A 256 -0.99 7.93 -12.90
CA THR A 256 0.10 6.95 -13.05
C THR A 256 -0.34 5.72 -13.83
N PHE A 257 -1.56 5.21 -13.60
CA PHE A 257 -1.97 3.87 -14.02
C PHE A 257 -3.04 3.83 -15.09
N THR A 258 -3.80 4.93 -15.32
CA THR A 258 -4.83 4.93 -16.38
C THR A 258 -4.22 4.58 -17.73
N GLN A 259 -4.71 3.49 -18.32
CA GLN A 259 -4.27 2.99 -19.60
C GLN A 259 -5.02 3.70 -20.73
N GLN A 260 -4.28 4.15 -21.75
CA GLN A 260 -4.83 4.82 -22.91
C GLN A 260 -4.89 3.84 -24.09
N ALA A 261 -6.09 3.43 -24.48
CA ALA A 261 -6.32 2.58 -25.65
C ALA A 261 -7.75 2.80 -26.16
N ALA A 262 -7.96 2.74 -27.48
CA ALA A 262 -9.26 3.04 -28.09
C ALA A 262 -10.41 2.16 -27.54
N TYR A 263 -10.14 0.90 -27.16
CA TYR A 263 -11.15 0.03 -26.56
C TYR A 263 -11.50 0.39 -25.11
N LEU A 264 -10.69 1.25 -24.45
CA LEU A 264 -10.93 1.75 -23.09
C LEU A 264 -11.59 3.14 -23.09
N ASP A 265 -11.80 3.77 -24.25
CA ASP A 265 -12.35 5.13 -24.31
C ASP A 265 -13.72 5.25 -23.63
N ALA A 266 -14.57 4.24 -23.78
CA ALA A 266 -15.87 4.19 -23.12
C ALA A 266 -15.76 4.12 -21.59
N VAL A 267 -14.76 3.42 -21.06
CA VAL A 267 -14.50 3.29 -19.62
C VAL A 267 -13.83 4.54 -19.05
N ASN A 268 -12.89 5.14 -19.81
CA ASN A 268 -12.08 6.26 -19.32
C ASN A 268 -12.84 7.60 -19.30
N ASN A 269 -13.88 7.74 -20.13
CA ASN A 269 -14.58 9.02 -20.35
C ASN A 269 -15.75 9.27 -19.40
N ASP A 270 -16.23 8.24 -18.66
CA ASP A 270 -17.44 8.36 -17.82
C ASP A 270 -17.20 9.06 -16.48
N GLY A 271 -15.94 9.32 -16.10
CA GLY A 271 -15.60 9.94 -14.83
C GLY A 271 -15.78 9.01 -13.62
N ASP A 272 -16.18 7.77 -13.84
CA ASP A 272 -16.41 6.76 -12.82
C ASP A 272 -15.12 6.26 -12.16
N TRP A 273 -15.28 5.63 -10.99
CA TRP A 273 -14.18 5.02 -10.26
C TRP A 273 -13.86 3.64 -10.84
N ASN A 274 -12.82 3.56 -11.64
CA ASN A 274 -12.34 2.29 -12.20
C ASN A 274 -11.16 1.78 -11.38
N PRO A 275 -11.26 0.64 -10.69
CA PRO A 275 -10.16 0.07 -9.90
C PRO A 275 -8.86 -0.14 -10.70
N SER A 276 -8.95 -0.34 -12.01
CA SER A 276 -7.79 -0.44 -12.91
C SER A 276 -6.95 0.84 -13.02
N ASP A 277 -7.49 1.99 -12.61
CA ASP A 277 -6.79 3.28 -12.64
C ASP A 277 -5.88 3.51 -11.43
N TYR A 278 -5.89 2.61 -10.44
CA TYR A 278 -5.23 2.85 -9.14
C TYR A 278 -4.11 1.86 -8.80
N ALA A 279 -3.80 0.90 -9.69
CA ALA A 279 -2.70 -0.05 -9.54
C ALA A 279 -2.33 -0.66 -10.91
N PRO A 280 -1.16 -1.34 -11.04
CA PRO A 280 -0.71 -1.91 -12.32
C PRO A 280 -1.45 -3.22 -12.66
N HIS A 281 -2.75 -3.15 -12.79
CA HIS A 281 -3.61 -4.24 -13.24
C HIS A 281 -4.72 -3.69 -14.17
N LEU A 282 -5.24 -4.52 -15.06
CA LEU A 282 -6.44 -4.25 -15.85
C LEU A 282 -7.50 -5.30 -15.52
N SER A 283 -7.24 -6.55 -15.89
CA SER A 283 -8.13 -7.66 -15.54
C SER A 283 -7.91 -8.07 -14.10
N ARG A 284 -8.98 -7.99 -13.30
CA ARG A 284 -8.95 -8.37 -11.89
C ARG A 284 -10.29 -8.93 -11.41
N ARG A 285 -10.25 -9.84 -10.43
CA ARG A 285 -11.42 -10.20 -9.65
C ARG A 285 -11.68 -9.12 -8.58
N ALA A 286 -12.89 -9.02 -8.10
CA ALA A 286 -13.26 -8.11 -7.00
C ALA A 286 -12.79 -8.68 -5.65
N ARG A 287 -11.50 -8.53 -5.35
CA ARG A 287 -10.81 -9.14 -4.19
C ARG A 287 -11.28 -8.64 -2.84
N GLY A 288 -11.79 -7.41 -2.78
CA GLY A 288 -12.26 -6.79 -1.55
C GLY A 288 -13.66 -7.25 -1.12
N LEU A 289 -14.42 -7.91 -2.00
CA LEU A 289 -15.77 -8.32 -1.68
C LEU A 289 -15.88 -9.28 -0.48
N PRO A 290 -15.04 -10.32 -0.34
CA PRO A 290 -15.09 -11.16 0.85
C PRO A 290 -14.82 -10.37 2.15
N PHE A 291 -13.96 -9.36 2.10
CA PHE A 291 -13.70 -8.47 3.23
C PHE A 291 -14.86 -7.51 3.51
N TRP A 292 -15.52 -7.02 2.47
CA TRP A 292 -16.72 -6.16 2.61
C TRP A 292 -17.90 -6.90 3.23
N PHE A 293 -18.03 -8.21 2.95
CA PHE A 293 -19.20 -9.01 3.30
C PHE A 293 -19.24 -9.39 4.79
N PHE A 294 -18.12 -9.56 5.49
CA PHE A 294 -18.09 -10.04 6.89
C PHE A 294 -17.68 -8.94 7.95
#